data_7c7d4c9d71a725f1895f649e46c01652
#
_entry.id   7c7d4c9d71a725f1895f649e46c01652
#
_cell.length_a   1.000
_cell.length_b   1.000
_cell.length_c   1.000
_cell.angle_alpha   90.00
_cell.angle_beta   90.00
_cell.angle_gamma   90.00
#
_symmetry.space_group_name_H-M   'P 1'
#
loop_
_entity.id
_entity.type
_entity.pdbx_description
1 polymer ?
#
loop_
_entity_poly.entity_id
_entity_poly.type
_entity_poly.pdbx_seq_one_letter_code
_entity_poly.pdbx_strand_id
1 'polypeptide(L)'
;RLALKSFLKKNDFAASMKSLFVIAPDTILRDTLRTVEKSCIGYTKIVAASLDTDMKGETICGIPIVANHDGIVDYACDEWVDEVLIPPCSEDEYPEKMADIFLEMGIAVHTGIAKNGTAQGGYKQIEKIGDYTVVTSSENYANPSALLVKRGMDIVGGLVGCLFTLIIMIFVGPAIY
;
A
#
# COMPACT_ATOMS: atom_id res chain seq x y z
N ARG A 1 3.22 22.16 20.97
CA ARG A 1 3.99 21.38 19.96
C ARG A 1 4.12 19.89 20.32
N LEU A 2 4.34 19.54 21.61
CA LEU A 2 4.44 18.15 22.09
C LEU A 2 3.12 17.39 22.00
N ALA A 3 2.00 18.02 22.38
CA ALA A 3 0.66 17.42 22.34
C ALA A 3 0.22 17.10 20.89
N LEU A 4 0.53 17.96 19.93
CA LEU A 4 0.24 17.76 18.51
C LEU A 4 1.06 16.58 17.94
N LYS A 5 2.33 16.46 18.34
CA LYS A 5 3.21 15.36 17.93
C LYS A 5 2.76 14.01 18.51
N SER A 6 2.25 14.01 19.75
CA SER A 6 1.66 12.82 20.39
C SER A 6 0.33 12.42 19.74
N PHE A 7 -0.49 13.40 19.35
CA PHE A 7 -1.77 13.17 18.67
C PHE A 7 -1.57 12.64 17.24
N LEU A 8 -0.61 13.20 16.49
CA LEU A 8 -0.24 12.71 15.15
C LEU A 8 0.33 11.29 15.24
N LYS A 9 1.23 11.01 16.19
CA LYS A 9 1.79 9.68 16.38
C LYS A 9 0.73 8.62 16.76
N LYS A 10 -0.31 9.02 17.50
CA LYS A 10 -1.42 8.13 17.88
C LYS A 10 -2.39 7.90 16.71
N ASN A 11 -2.60 8.91 15.87
CA ASN A 11 -3.41 8.77 14.64
C ASN A 11 -2.67 8.03 13.52
N ASP A 12 -1.35 8.24 13.36
CA ASP A 12 -0.55 7.47 12.41
C ASP A 12 -0.52 5.98 12.76
N PHE A 13 -0.55 5.64 14.06
CA PHE A 13 -0.62 4.25 14.51
C PHE A 13 -1.99 3.60 14.24
N ALA A 14 -3.06 4.37 14.23
CA ALA A 14 -4.41 3.89 13.89
C ALA A 14 -4.66 3.84 12.36
N ALA A 15 -3.92 4.64 11.57
CA ALA A 15 -4.00 4.67 10.12
C ALA A 15 -3.11 3.60 9.43
N SER A 16 -2.28 2.88 10.19
CA SER A 16 -1.32 1.91 9.66
C SER A 16 -1.71 0.46 9.97
N MET A 17 -3.00 0.13 9.86
CA MET A 17 -3.45 -1.25 9.89
C MET A 17 -3.46 -1.81 8.46
N LYS A 18 -2.29 -2.09 7.91
CA LYS A 18 -2.15 -2.61 6.55
C LYS A 18 -2.05 -4.13 6.54
N SER A 19 -2.56 -4.74 5.48
CA SER A 19 -2.37 -6.15 5.19
C SER A 19 -1.23 -6.34 4.19
N LEU A 20 -0.28 -7.21 4.52
CA LEU A 20 0.87 -7.54 3.69
C LEU A 20 0.74 -8.95 3.12
N PHE A 21 0.84 -9.08 1.81
CA PHE A 21 0.85 -10.36 1.12
C PHE A 21 2.25 -10.65 0.58
N VAL A 22 2.90 -11.67 1.09
CA VAL A 22 4.26 -12.06 0.71
C VAL A 22 4.19 -13.17 -0.32
N ILE A 23 4.79 -12.96 -1.49
CA ILE A 23 4.81 -13.92 -2.60
C ILE A 23 6.26 -14.26 -2.90
N ALA A 24 6.63 -15.53 -2.75
CA ALA A 24 8.01 -15.96 -2.96
C ALA A 24 8.09 -17.42 -3.43
N PRO A 25 9.17 -17.78 -4.18
CA PRO A 25 9.52 -19.17 -4.44
C PRO A 25 9.84 -19.90 -3.13
N ASP A 26 9.58 -21.21 -3.10
CA ASP A 26 9.79 -22.06 -1.91
C ASP A 26 11.22 -21.98 -1.36
N THR A 27 12.18 -21.81 -2.27
CA THR A 27 13.62 -21.74 -1.95
C THR A 27 13.95 -20.63 -0.96
N ILE A 28 13.27 -19.49 -1.08
CA ILE A 28 13.53 -18.30 -0.24
C ILE A 28 12.35 -17.94 0.67
N LEU A 29 11.19 -18.57 0.48
CA LEU A 29 9.94 -18.25 1.21
C LEU A 29 10.15 -18.26 2.72
N ARG A 30 10.76 -19.33 3.25
CA ARG A 30 11.00 -19.50 4.71
C ARG A 30 11.87 -18.39 5.29
N ASP A 31 12.94 -18.02 4.61
CA ASP A 31 13.88 -16.98 5.08
C ASP A 31 13.25 -15.59 4.95
N THR A 32 12.48 -15.36 3.89
CA THR A 32 11.70 -14.14 3.72
C THR A 32 10.68 -13.97 4.84
N LEU A 33 9.88 -14.98 5.13
CA LEU A 33 8.86 -14.92 6.17
C LEU A 33 9.47 -14.71 7.56
N ARG A 34 10.62 -15.33 7.85
CA ARG A 34 11.36 -15.10 9.10
C ARG A 34 11.84 -13.66 9.22
N THR A 35 12.27 -13.04 8.11
CA THR A 35 12.75 -11.65 8.10
C THR A 35 11.56 -10.69 8.26
N VAL A 36 10.48 -10.96 7.57
CA VAL A 36 9.23 -10.17 7.65
C VAL A 36 8.65 -10.21 9.06
N GLU A 37 8.52 -11.39 9.67
CA GLU A 37 8.01 -11.55 11.04
C GLU A 37 8.79 -10.70 12.05
N LYS A 38 10.12 -10.69 11.94
CA LYS A 38 11.00 -9.94 12.88
C LYS A 38 11.01 -8.44 12.66
N SER A 39 10.81 -8.00 11.45
CA SER A 39 11.12 -6.63 11.03
C SER A 39 9.90 -5.78 10.67
N CYS A 40 8.77 -6.41 10.33
CA CYS A 40 7.58 -5.70 9.89
C CYS A 40 6.65 -5.34 11.05
N ILE A 41 7.04 -4.32 11.80
CA ILE A 41 6.20 -3.71 12.84
C ILE A 41 5.26 -2.73 12.17
N GLY A 42 3.94 -2.97 12.23
CA GLY A 42 2.92 -2.06 11.66
C GLY A 42 1.91 -2.73 10.72
N TYR A 43 2.13 -4.00 10.37
CA TYR A 43 1.13 -4.79 9.66
C TYR A 43 0.23 -5.55 10.64
N THR A 44 -1.07 -5.54 10.38
CA THR A 44 -2.07 -6.26 11.20
C THR A 44 -2.32 -7.67 10.70
N LYS A 45 -2.21 -7.86 9.39
CA LYS A 45 -2.40 -9.16 8.75
C LYS A 45 -1.23 -9.40 7.80
N ILE A 46 -0.46 -10.44 8.04
CA ILE A 46 0.58 -10.91 7.13
C ILE A 46 0.18 -12.30 6.67
N VAL A 47 0.14 -12.50 5.36
CA VAL A 47 -0.16 -13.77 4.72
C VAL A 47 0.89 -14.04 3.65
N ALA A 48 1.02 -15.31 3.24
CA ALA A 48 2.00 -15.69 2.24
C ALA A 48 1.41 -16.60 1.17
N ALA A 49 2.06 -16.63 0.02
CA ALA A 49 1.83 -17.61 -1.05
C ALA A 49 3.16 -18.17 -1.55
N SER A 50 3.12 -19.44 -1.93
CA SER A 50 4.22 -20.11 -2.64
C SER A 50 4.02 -20.01 -4.14
N LEU A 51 5.10 -19.77 -4.89
CA LEU A 51 5.09 -19.76 -6.35
C LEU A 51 5.24 -21.16 -6.96
N ASP A 52 5.89 -22.09 -6.26
CA ASP A 52 6.32 -23.36 -6.85
C ASP A 52 5.47 -24.53 -6.38
N THR A 53 5.25 -24.65 -5.08
CA THR A 53 4.61 -25.84 -4.47
C THR A 53 3.25 -25.48 -3.86
N ASP A 54 2.33 -26.42 -3.90
CA ASP A 54 1.04 -26.27 -3.23
C ASP A 54 1.21 -26.48 -1.70
N MET A 55 1.46 -25.38 -1.02
CA MET A 55 1.56 -25.32 0.44
C MET A 55 0.35 -24.63 1.09
N LYS A 56 -0.75 -24.51 0.36
CA LYS A 56 -1.95 -23.84 0.86
C LYS A 56 -2.47 -24.51 2.13
N GLY A 57 -2.66 -23.71 3.18
CA GLY A 57 -3.12 -24.18 4.49
C GLY A 57 -1.98 -24.47 5.47
N GLU A 58 -0.73 -24.46 5.05
CA GLU A 58 0.41 -24.55 5.95
C GLU A 58 0.68 -23.23 6.65
N THR A 59 1.46 -23.30 7.72
CA THR A 59 1.90 -22.11 8.48
C THR A 59 3.42 -22.15 8.63
N ILE A 60 4.10 -21.13 8.15
CA ILE A 60 5.55 -20.99 8.25
C ILE A 60 5.87 -19.75 9.09
N CYS A 61 6.66 -19.91 10.15
CA CYS A 61 6.98 -18.80 11.07
C CYS A 61 5.76 -18.05 11.62
N GLY A 62 4.65 -18.77 11.90
CA GLY A 62 3.42 -18.13 12.37
C GLY A 62 2.59 -17.42 11.28
N ILE A 63 3.07 -17.37 10.04
CA ILE A 63 2.39 -16.75 8.91
C ILE A 63 1.69 -17.83 8.07
N PRO A 64 0.37 -17.73 7.86
CA PRO A 64 -0.37 -18.70 7.08
C PRO A 64 -0.08 -18.56 5.57
N ILE A 65 0.05 -19.70 4.88
CA ILE A 65 0.12 -19.78 3.42
C ILE A 65 -1.30 -19.94 2.89
N VAL A 66 -1.79 -18.90 2.22
CA VAL A 66 -3.19 -18.78 1.82
C VAL A 66 -3.45 -19.17 0.37
N ALA A 67 -2.42 -19.11 -0.47
CA ALA A 67 -2.53 -19.41 -1.90
C ALA A 67 -1.27 -20.09 -2.43
N ASN A 68 -1.44 -20.80 -3.53
CA ASN A 68 -0.38 -21.29 -4.42
C ASN A 68 -0.40 -20.44 -5.71
N HIS A 69 0.51 -20.73 -6.65
CA HIS A 69 0.70 -19.94 -7.87
C HIS A 69 -0.62 -19.56 -8.59
N ASP A 70 -1.52 -20.54 -8.81
CA ASP A 70 -2.76 -20.32 -9.56
C ASP A 70 -3.81 -19.50 -8.78
N GLY A 71 -3.77 -19.54 -7.45
CA GLY A 71 -4.74 -18.87 -6.58
C GLY A 71 -4.31 -17.53 -6.01
N ILE A 72 -3.13 -17.03 -6.36
CA ILE A 72 -2.57 -15.79 -5.78
C ILE A 72 -3.41 -14.56 -6.15
N VAL A 73 -3.77 -14.44 -7.44
CA VAL A 73 -4.56 -13.31 -7.93
C VAL A 73 -5.99 -13.39 -7.42
N ASP A 74 -6.60 -14.59 -7.43
CA ASP A 74 -7.94 -14.82 -6.91
C ASP A 74 -8.03 -14.44 -5.43
N TYR A 75 -7.04 -14.83 -4.63
CA TYR A 75 -6.99 -14.44 -3.23
C TYR A 75 -6.94 -12.92 -3.03
N ALA A 76 -6.16 -12.22 -3.85
CA ALA A 76 -6.05 -10.76 -3.77
C ALA A 76 -7.33 -10.03 -4.24
N CYS A 77 -8.15 -10.69 -5.09
CA CYS A 77 -9.47 -10.18 -5.48
C CYS A 77 -10.52 -10.37 -4.39
N ASP A 78 -10.47 -11.51 -3.67
CA ASP A 78 -11.49 -11.90 -2.68
C ASP A 78 -11.20 -11.30 -1.30
N GLU A 79 -9.93 -11.10 -0.96
CA GLU A 79 -9.50 -10.63 0.35
C GLU A 79 -8.83 -9.25 0.25
N TRP A 80 -9.00 -8.47 1.30
CA TRP A 80 -8.40 -7.13 1.34
C TRP A 80 -6.88 -7.21 1.52
N VAL A 81 -6.14 -6.84 0.48
CA VAL A 81 -4.67 -6.74 0.44
C VAL A 81 -4.27 -5.30 0.13
N ASP A 82 -3.49 -4.67 1.00
CA ASP A 82 -3.00 -3.30 0.80
C ASP A 82 -1.65 -3.26 0.10
N GLU A 83 -0.78 -4.20 0.43
CA GLU A 83 0.60 -4.24 -0.05
C GLU A 83 1.02 -5.67 -0.40
N VAL A 84 1.79 -5.81 -1.46
CA VAL A 84 2.39 -7.09 -1.89
C VAL A 84 3.90 -6.97 -1.81
N LEU A 85 4.57 -7.95 -1.21
CA LEU A 85 6.03 -8.06 -1.16
C LEU A 85 6.50 -9.23 -2.01
N ILE A 86 7.29 -8.93 -3.03
CA ILE A 86 8.00 -9.91 -3.85
C ILE A 86 9.49 -9.73 -3.56
N PRO A 87 10.13 -10.63 -2.80
CA PRO A 87 11.54 -10.53 -2.46
C PRO A 87 12.41 -10.71 -3.71
N PRO A 88 13.69 -10.32 -3.66
CA PRO A 88 14.61 -10.56 -4.76
C PRO A 88 14.77 -12.07 -4.98
N CYS A 89 14.40 -12.53 -6.15
CA CYS A 89 14.56 -13.89 -6.64
C CYS A 89 15.32 -13.89 -7.98
N SER A 90 15.66 -15.07 -8.50
CA SER A 90 16.27 -15.19 -9.82
C SER A 90 15.32 -14.66 -10.93
N GLU A 91 15.88 -14.17 -12.04
CA GLU A 91 15.07 -13.59 -13.13
C GLU A 91 14.02 -14.58 -13.67
N ASP A 92 14.37 -15.87 -13.73
CA ASP A 92 13.49 -16.94 -14.21
C ASP A 92 12.32 -17.23 -13.24
N GLU A 93 12.45 -16.87 -11.96
CA GLU A 93 11.46 -17.11 -10.91
C GLU A 93 10.64 -15.85 -10.61
N TYR A 94 10.98 -14.69 -11.19
CA TYR A 94 10.32 -13.44 -10.90
C TYR A 94 8.95 -13.33 -11.57
N PRO A 95 7.86 -13.12 -10.82
CA PRO A 95 6.51 -13.06 -11.37
C PRO A 95 6.15 -11.66 -11.92
N GLU A 96 6.85 -11.18 -12.96
CA GLU A 96 6.65 -9.83 -13.52
C GLU A 96 5.19 -9.56 -13.90
N LYS A 97 4.56 -10.48 -14.61
CA LYS A 97 3.15 -10.33 -15.03
C LYS A 97 2.19 -10.23 -13.85
N MET A 98 2.51 -10.91 -12.76
CA MET A 98 1.71 -10.88 -11.54
C MET A 98 1.86 -9.54 -10.82
N ALA A 99 3.07 -8.98 -10.80
CA ALA A 99 3.32 -7.64 -10.25
C ALA A 99 2.53 -6.56 -11.00
N ASP A 100 2.45 -6.64 -12.32
CA ASP A 100 1.67 -5.70 -13.14
C ASP A 100 0.17 -5.81 -12.83
N ILE A 101 -0.36 -7.02 -12.68
CA ILE A 101 -1.77 -7.24 -12.30
C ILE A 101 -2.08 -6.57 -10.95
N PHE A 102 -1.23 -6.71 -9.95
CA PHE A 102 -1.44 -6.06 -8.65
C PHE A 102 -1.39 -4.54 -8.74
N LEU A 103 -0.51 -3.98 -9.57
CA LEU A 103 -0.46 -2.54 -9.82
C LEU A 103 -1.75 -2.05 -10.49
N GLU A 104 -2.28 -2.76 -11.48
CA GLU A 104 -3.57 -2.46 -12.12
C GLU A 104 -4.74 -2.52 -11.12
N MET A 105 -4.68 -3.42 -10.14
CA MET A 105 -5.64 -3.50 -9.04
C MET A 105 -5.49 -2.35 -8.02
N GLY A 106 -4.45 -1.53 -8.15
CA GLY A 106 -4.15 -0.42 -7.24
C GLY A 106 -3.44 -0.83 -5.95
N ILE A 107 -2.94 -2.06 -5.86
CA ILE A 107 -2.19 -2.59 -4.73
C ILE A 107 -0.74 -2.11 -4.84
N ALA A 108 -0.15 -1.65 -3.73
CA ALA A 108 1.26 -1.27 -3.71
C ALA A 108 2.16 -2.52 -3.78
N VAL A 109 3.07 -2.55 -4.75
CA VAL A 109 3.97 -3.68 -4.95
C VAL A 109 5.38 -3.30 -4.56
N HIS A 110 5.94 -4.03 -3.61
CA HIS A 110 7.32 -3.92 -3.13
C HIS A 110 8.15 -5.02 -3.78
N THR A 111 8.98 -4.63 -4.73
CA THR A 111 9.84 -5.58 -5.44
C THR A 111 11.27 -5.48 -4.92
N GLY A 112 11.86 -6.61 -4.57
CA GLY A 112 13.26 -6.66 -4.21
C GLY A 112 14.16 -6.31 -5.40
N ILE A 113 15.22 -5.54 -5.18
CA ILE A 113 16.20 -5.21 -6.21
C ILE A 113 17.09 -6.46 -6.43
N ALA A 114 16.69 -7.33 -7.34
CA ALA A 114 17.63 -8.20 -8.02
C ALA A 114 18.39 -7.32 -9.03
N LYS A 115 19.67 -7.60 -9.26
CA LYS A 115 20.61 -6.72 -9.99
C LYS A 115 20.17 -6.21 -11.37
N ASN A 116 19.05 -6.67 -11.93
CA ASN A 116 18.59 -6.33 -13.28
C ASN A 116 17.07 -6.05 -13.41
N GLY A 117 16.28 -6.05 -12.34
CA GLY A 117 14.84 -5.89 -12.41
C GLY A 117 14.40 -4.43 -12.60
N THR A 118 13.94 -4.07 -13.79
CA THR A 118 13.20 -2.84 -14.05
C THR A 118 11.72 -3.13 -14.03
N ALA A 119 11.07 -3.01 -12.86
CA ALA A 119 9.62 -2.95 -12.82
C ALA A 119 9.15 -1.75 -13.68
N GLN A 120 8.32 -1.99 -14.67
CA GLN A 120 7.77 -0.96 -15.55
C GLN A 120 6.47 -0.43 -14.95
N GLY A 121 6.36 0.88 -14.76
CA GLY A 121 5.11 1.57 -14.41
C GLY A 121 5.12 2.26 -13.04
N GLY A 122 4.31 3.33 -12.92
CA GLY A 122 3.99 3.99 -11.66
C GLY A 122 5.08 4.86 -11.02
N TYR A 123 4.73 5.46 -9.89
CA TYR A 123 5.68 6.20 -9.04
C TYR A 123 6.54 5.19 -8.27
N LYS A 124 7.86 5.31 -8.41
CA LYS A 124 8.84 4.40 -7.79
C LYS A 124 9.54 5.09 -6.63
N GLN A 125 9.55 4.44 -5.49
CA GLN A 125 10.30 4.87 -4.31
C GLN A 125 11.15 3.71 -3.80
N ILE A 126 12.40 3.98 -3.43
CA ILE A 126 13.26 2.98 -2.78
C ILE A 126 12.94 3.02 -1.30
N GLU A 127 12.47 1.91 -0.77
CA GLU A 127 12.14 1.74 0.64
C GLU A 127 12.88 0.54 1.23
N LYS A 128 12.88 0.44 2.56
CA LYS A 128 13.44 -0.69 3.27
C LYS A 128 12.35 -1.40 4.04
N ILE A 129 12.08 -2.66 3.68
CA ILE A 129 11.16 -3.54 4.40
C ILE A 129 11.98 -4.62 5.09
N GLY A 130 12.11 -4.52 6.41
CA GLY A 130 13.01 -5.37 7.15
C GLY A 130 14.45 -5.18 6.71
N ASP A 131 15.11 -6.28 6.32
CA ASP A 131 16.47 -6.27 5.78
C ASP A 131 16.53 -6.12 4.26
N TYR A 132 15.37 -6.13 3.58
CA TYR A 132 15.31 -5.99 2.13
C TYR A 132 15.23 -4.53 1.72
N THR A 133 16.04 -4.16 0.72
CA THR A 133 15.88 -2.93 -0.02
C THR A 133 14.96 -3.23 -1.19
N VAL A 134 13.80 -2.59 -1.23
CA VAL A 134 12.75 -2.83 -2.22
C VAL A 134 12.45 -1.57 -3.01
N VAL A 135 12.00 -1.72 -4.24
CA VAL A 135 11.37 -0.65 -5.01
C VAL A 135 9.88 -0.78 -4.84
N THR A 136 9.28 0.20 -4.20
CA THR A 136 7.84 0.31 -4.09
C THR A 136 7.31 0.96 -5.35
N SER A 137 6.43 0.27 -6.06
CA SER A 137 5.67 0.80 -7.19
C SER A 137 4.22 0.96 -6.79
N SER A 138 3.64 2.13 -7.04
CA SER A 138 2.23 2.39 -6.76
C SER A 138 1.68 3.38 -7.79
N GLU A 139 0.51 3.09 -8.34
CA GLU A 139 -0.19 4.01 -9.25
C GLU A 139 -0.94 5.12 -8.49
N ASN A 140 -1.36 4.84 -7.25
CA ASN A 140 -2.19 5.72 -6.44
C ASN A 140 -1.42 6.51 -5.38
N TYR A 141 -0.13 6.77 -5.57
CA TYR A 141 0.63 7.57 -4.61
C TYR A 141 0.21 9.04 -4.69
N ALA A 142 -0.76 9.41 -3.87
CA ALA A 142 -1.14 10.80 -3.70
C ALA A 142 0.01 11.56 -3.00
N ASN A 143 0.74 12.36 -3.77
CA ASN A 143 1.79 13.21 -3.23
C ASN A 143 1.21 14.07 -2.08
N PRO A 144 1.78 14.03 -0.86
CA PRO A 144 1.30 14.81 0.28
C PRO A 144 1.12 16.30 -0.01
N SER A 145 1.99 16.87 -0.88
CA SER A 145 1.89 18.26 -1.33
C SER A 145 0.64 18.49 -2.20
N ALA A 146 0.27 17.54 -3.05
CA ALA A 146 -0.94 17.64 -3.87
C ALA A 146 -2.22 17.61 -3.02
N LEU A 147 -2.23 16.80 -1.96
CA LEU A 147 -3.34 16.76 -0.99
C LEU A 147 -3.46 18.07 -0.22
N LEU A 148 -2.34 18.71 0.17
CA LEU A 148 -2.35 20.01 0.82
C LEU A 148 -2.86 21.11 -0.12
N VAL A 149 -2.42 21.11 -1.39
CA VAL A 149 -2.92 22.05 -2.40
C VAL A 149 -4.42 21.87 -2.63
N LYS A 150 -4.89 20.62 -2.77
CA LYS A 150 -6.31 20.33 -2.92
C LYS A 150 -7.12 20.86 -1.73
N ARG A 151 -6.71 20.58 -0.49
CA ARG A 151 -7.39 21.10 0.70
C ARG A 151 -7.37 22.62 0.77
N GLY A 152 -6.26 23.25 0.39
CA GLY A 152 -6.16 24.70 0.28
C GLY A 152 -7.17 25.28 -0.70
N MET A 153 -7.29 24.69 -1.89
CA MET A 153 -8.28 25.11 -2.89
C MET A 153 -9.72 24.91 -2.40
N ASP A 154 -10.02 23.84 -1.70
CA ASP A 154 -11.36 23.57 -1.14
C ASP A 154 -11.72 24.63 -0.08
N ILE A 155 -10.79 25.02 0.78
CA ILE A 155 -11.02 26.07 1.79
C ILE A 155 -11.24 27.43 1.13
N VAL A 156 -10.39 27.81 0.16
CA VAL A 156 -10.53 29.09 -0.57
C VAL A 156 -11.85 29.14 -1.34
N GLY A 157 -12.18 28.05 -2.05
CA GLY A 157 -13.46 27.93 -2.78
C GLY A 157 -14.68 28.03 -1.87
N GLY A 158 -14.63 27.38 -0.71
CA GLY A 158 -15.69 27.47 0.31
C GLY A 158 -15.85 28.88 0.86
N LEU A 159 -14.74 29.57 1.13
CA LEU A 159 -14.74 30.94 1.67
C LEU A 159 -15.33 31.94 0.65
N VAL A 160 -14.94 31.82 -0.61
CA VAL A 160 -15.49 32.62 -1.72
C VAL A 160 -16.97 32.32 -1.91
N GLY A 161 -17.39 31.05 -1.87
CA GLY A 161 -18.79 30.68 -1.94
C GLY A 161 -19.62 31.26 -0.80
N CYS A 162 -19.14 31.22 0.44
CA CYS A 162 -19.78 31.86 1.58
C CYS A 162 -19.92 33.38 1.40
N LEU A 163 -18.91 34.03 0.87
CA LEU A 163 -18.93 35.48 0.62
C LEU A 163 -20.02 35.84 -0.41
N PHE A 164 -20.08 35.11 -1.51
CA PHE A 164 -21.14 35.30 -2.51
C PHE A 164 -22.54 35.04 -1.94
N THR A 165 -22.72 34.01 -1.16
CA THR A 165 -24.00 33.71 -0.50
C THR A 165 -24.43 34.85 0.43
N LEU A 166 -23.48 35.41 1.18
CA LEU A 166 -23.75 36.55 2.06
C LEU A 166 -24.17 37.79 1.31
N ILE A 167 -23.52 38.11 0.19
CA ILE A 167 -23.92 39.22 -0.69
C ILE A 167 -25.32 39.02 -1.22
N ILE A 168 -25.63 37.83 -1.75
CA ILE A 168 -26.96 37.50 -2.27
C ILE A 168 -28.01 37.64 -1.16
N MET A 169 -27.71 37.16 0.05
CA MET A 169 -28.63 37.22 1.17
C MET A 169 -28.98 38.65 1.59
N ILE A 170 -28.05 39.60 1.47
CA ILE A 170 -28.28 41.02 1.75
C ILE A 170 -29.30 41.63 0.76
N PHE A 171 -29.27 41.22 -0.51
CA PHE A 171 -30.21 41.72 -1.53
C PHE A 171 -31.56 40.99 -1.53
N VAL A 172 -31.53 39.69 -1.35
CA VAL A 172 -32.76 38.85 -1.45
C VAL A 172 -33.49 38.81 -0.11
N GLY A 173 -32.82 38.90 1.01
CA GLY A 173 -33.44 38.89 2.34
C GLY A 173 -34.51 39.99 2.51
N PRO A 174 -34.21 41.28 2.20
CA PRO A 174 -35.21 42.36 2.27
C PRO A 174 -36.33 42.26 1.21
N ALA A 175 -36.10 41.56 0.08
CA ALA A 175 -37.08 41.42 -0.97
C ALA A 175 -38.13 40.34 -0.69
N ILE A 176 -37.86 39.45 0.26
CA ILE A 176 -38.77 38.37 0.69
C ILE A 176 -39.56 38.77 1.95
N TYR A 177 -39.11 39.78 2.70
CA TYR A 177 -39.75 40.30 3.90
C TYR A 177 -40.65 41.49 3.56
#